data_69612fa275df7c33406832a7779c65fa
#
_entry.id   69612fa275df7c33406832a7779c65fa
#
_cell.length_a   1.000
_cell.length_b   1.000
_cell.length_c   1.000
_cell.angle_alpha   90.00
_cell.angle_beta   90.00
_cell.angle_gamma   90.00
#
_symmetry.space_group_name_H-M   'P 1'
#
loop_
_entity.id
_entity.type
_entity.pdbx_description
1 polymer ?
#
loop_
_entity_poly.entity_id
_entity_poly.type
_entity_poly.pdbx_seq_one_letter_code
_entity_poly.pdbx_strand_id
1 'polypeptide(L)'
;MDTPLRNEIEKVKNKISFGMPGHKGNKFFDLSEEMDLTEVLGTDNLLNPEGAIADLHKEIKNLFESKESFMTTNGSTGALHIAISMVTKPKDKILIQRNAHKSIYNALLLNDLDPIYLNTIYDKNRGMYFGIDKRELLKKINNNDIKACVLVSPNYFGGILKLREIIRILHDKNIVVIVDEAHGAHLYFSDLKKYSALDAGADLVINSTHKMIPSLTQSAIIHRGTDRFSHEDLLKYINIYNTTSPSYLLMLSMEAGLKYMDEIGRSEIKN
;
A
#
# COMPACT_ATOMS: atom_id res chain seq x y z
N MET A 1 -9.18 25.01 -27.93
CA MET A 1 -9.10 24.92 -26.44
C MET A 1 -7.62 24.93 -26.08
N ASP A 2 -7.19 25.76 -25.14
CA ASP A 2 -5.82 25.73 -24.61
C ASP A 2 -5.55 24.44 -23.86
N THR A 3 -4.28 24.04 -23.79
CA THR A 3 -3.84 22.82 -23.08
C THR A 3 -2.96 23.17 -21.86
N PRO A 4 -3.49 23.83 -20.82
CA PRO A 4 -2.70 24.38 -19.72
C PRO A 4 -1.90 23.32 -18.97
N LEU A 5 -2.50 22.14 -18.69
CA LEU A 5 -1.81 21.07 -18.02
C LEU A 5 -0.61 20.54 -18.82
N ARG A 6 -0.80 20.31 -20.12
CA ARG A 6 0.27 19.87 -21.03
C ARG A 6 1.41 20.90 -21.06
N ASN A 7 1.07 22.18 -21.15
CA ASN A 7 2.05 23.27 -21.19
C ASN A 7 2.91 23.31 -19.91
N GLU A 8 2.31 23.05 -18.73
CA GLU A 8 3.06 22.99 -17.47
C GLU A 8 3.95 21.73 -17.39
N ILE A 9 3.46 20.58 -17.84
CA ILE A 9 4.26 19.33 -17.88
C ILE A 9 5.49 19.52 -18.80
N GLU A 10 5.31 20.11 -19.98
CA GLU A 10 6.40 20.38 -20.91
C GLU A 10 7.53 21.22 -20.28
N LYS A 11 7.22 22.17 -19.40
CA LYS A 11 8.21 23.01 -18.69
C LYS A 11 9.06 22.22 -17.69
N VAL A 12 8.55 21.09 -17.18
CA VAL A 12 9.19 20.36 -16.09
C VAL A 12 9.72 18.97 -16.47
N LYS A 13 9.24 18.37 -17.58
CA LYS A 13 9.56 16.98 -17.97
C LYS A 13 11.06 16.69 -18.13
N ASN A 14 11.86 17.72 -18.47
CA ASN A 14 13.31 17.58 -18.67
C ASN A 14 14.12 17.94 -17.40
N LYS A 15 13.46 18.27 -16.28
CA LYS A 15 14.15 18.55 -15.01
C LYS A 15 14.47 17.24 -14.29
N ILE A 16 15.61 17.20 -13.59
CA ILE A 16 15.95 16.07 -12.71
C ILE A 16 14.90 16.00 -11.61
N SER A 17 14.17 14.86 -11.55
CA SER A 17 13.08 14.64 -10.59
C SER A 17 13.58 13.84 -9.39
N PHE A 18 13.49 14.42 -8.19
CA PHE A 18 13.63 13.72 -6.91
C PHE A 18 12.27 13.27 -6.33
N GLY A 19 11.17 13.71 -6.96
CA GLY A 19 9.80 13.35 -6.57
C GLY A 19 9.35 12.00 -7.14
N MET A 20 8.13 11.58 -6.79
CA MET A 20 7.43 10.44 -7.41
C MET A 20 6.92 10.85 -8.80
N PRO A 21 6.68 9.91 -9.70
CA PRO A 21 6.71 8.44 -9.55
C PRO A 21 8.12 7.82 -9.59
N GLY A 22 8.20 6.54 -9.19
CA GLY A 22 9.45 5.77 -9.09
C GLY A 22 10.23 5.62 -10.39
N HIS A 23 9.56 5.58 -11.54
CA HIS A 23 10.20 5.48 -12.87
C HIS A 23 11.01 6.73 -13.25
N LYS A 24 10.83 7.87 -12.57
CA LYS A 24 11.59 9.15 -12.77
C LYS A 24 11.60 9.67 -14.22
N GLY A 25 10.59 9.33 -15.03
CA GLY A 25 10.53 9.67 -16.45
C GLY A 25 11.29 8.70 -17.37
N ASN A 26 11.96 7.69 -16.84
CA ASN A 26 12.59 6.65 -17.64
C ASN A 26 11.51 5.72 -18.24
N LYS A 27 11.82 5.15 -19.41
CA LYS A 27 10.92 4.22 -20.11
C LYS A 27 11.18 2.80 -19.59
N PHE A 28 10.30 2.27 -18.74
CA PHE A 28 10.34 0.88 -18.23
C PHE A 28 9.34 -0.04 -18.94
N PHE A 29 8.38 0.52 -19.64
CA PHE A 29 7.31 -0.24 -20.29
C PHE A 29 6.95 0.43 -21.62
N ASP A 30 6.47 -0.37 -22.55
CA ASP A 30 5.95 0.08 -23.85
C ASP A 30 4.43 -0.02 -23.81
N LEU A 31 3.79 1.11 -23.50
CA LEU A 31 2.34 1.24 -23.42
C LEU A 31 1.84 2.13 -24.55
N SER A 32 0.72 1.74 -25.16
CA SER A 32 0.05 2.52 -26.21
C SER A 32 -1.44 2.63 -25.93
N GLU A 33 -2.13 3.54 -26.61
CA GLU A 33 -3.58 3.71 -26.52
C GLU A 33 -4.34 2.43 -26.91
N GLU A 34 -3.76 1.56 -27.76
CA GLU A 34 -4.33 0.27 -28.16
C GLU A 34 -4.45 -0.72 -26.97
N MET A 35 -3.68 -0.50 -25.90
CA MET A 35 -3.73 -1.29 -24.66
C MET A 35 -4.67 -0.71 -23.61
N ASP A 36 -5.30 0.44 -23.87
CA ASP A 36 -6.31 1.03 -22.99
C ASP A 36 -7.66 0.37 -23.22
N LEU A 37 -7.82 -0.79 -22.64
CA LEU A 37 -8.98 -1.66 -22.76
C LEU A 37 -9.83 -1.63 -21.50
N THR A 38 -11.01 -2.23 -21.58
CA THR A 38 -11.86 -2.55 -20.45
C THR A 38 -12.11 -4.07 -20.39
N GLU A 39 -12.97 -4.52 -19.48
CA GLU A 39 -13.43 -5.90 -19.33
C GLU A 39 -14.32 -6.32 -20.50
N VAL A 40 -13.73 -6.60 -21.66
CA VAL A 40 -14.39 -7.12 -22.86
C VAL A 40 -14.09 -8.61 -23.06
N LEU A 41 -14.78 -9.25 -23.99
CA LEU A 41 -14.54 -10.64 -24.33
C LEU A 41 -13.06 -10.85 -24.74
N GLY A 42 -12.35 -11.69 -23.98
CA GLY A 42 -10.93 -11.97 -24.18
C GLY A 42 -9.98 -11.21 -23.25
N THR A 43 -10.51 -10.29 -22.45
CA THR A 43 -9.79 -9.70 -21.30
C THR A 43 -10.33 -10.27 -19.98
N ASP A 44 -9.77 -9.86 -18.84
CA ASP A 44 -10.21 -10.29 -17.51
C ASP A 44 -10.81 -9.09 -16.75
N ASN A 45 -11.51 -9.31 -15.65
CA ASN A 45 -12.13 -8.28 -14.84
C ASN A 45 -11.45 -8.17 -13.47
N LEU A 46 -10.87 -6.98 -13.17
CA LEU A 46 -10.21 -6.76 -11.87
C LEU A 46 -11.15 -6.96 -10.67
N LEU A 47 -12.44 -6.73 -10.83
CA LEU A 47 -13.44 -6.87 -9.75
C LEU A 47 -13.93 -8.32 -9.56
N ASN A 48 -13.66 -9.21 -10.52
CA ASN A 48 -13.91 -10.66 -10.44
C ASN A 48 -12.88 -11.39 -11.30
N PRO A 49 -11.60 -11.43 -10.90
CA PRO A 49 -10.51 -11.96 -11.73
C PRO A 49 -10.57 -13.49 -11.81
N GLU A 50 -10.67 -14.01 -13.04
CA GLU A 50 -10.72 -15.46 -13.34
C GLU A 50 -9.66 -15.89 -14.36
N GLY A 51 -9.02 -14.92 -15.05
CA GLY A 51 -8.06 -15.12 -16.13
C GLY A 51 -6.69 -14.51 -15.85
N ALA A 52 -6.19 -13.69 -16.79
CA ALA A 52 -4.84 -13.12 -16.75
C ALA A 52 -4.59 -12.25 -15.50
N ILE A 53 -5.59 -11.51 -15.03
CA ILE A 53 -5.48 -10.71 -13.80
C ILE A 53 -5.37 -11.62 -12.58
N ALA A 54 -6.17 -12.72 -12.53
CA ALA A 54 -6.06 -13.71 -11.46
C ALA A 54 -4.67 -14.36 -11.44
N ASP A 55 -4.11 -14.68 -12.60
CA ASP A 55 -2.77 -15.25 -12.69
C ASP A 55 -1.70 -14.25 -12.26
N LEU A 56 -1.80 -12.97 -12.67
CA LEU A 56 -0.91 -11.92 -12.20
C LEU A 56 -1.02 -11.72 -10.67
N HIS A 57 -2.22 -11.79 -10.08
CA HIS A 57 -2.38 -11.75 -8.62
C HIS A 57 -1.65 -12.92 -7.92
N LYS A 58 -1.62 -14.12 -8.52
CA LYS A 58 -0.84 -15.27 -7.99
C LYS A 58 0.66 -15.00 -8.05
N GLU A 59 1.16 -14.44 -9.15
CA GLU A 59 2.57 -14.05 -9.27
C GLU A 59 2.94 -12.98 -8.24
N ILE A 60 2.12 -11.95 -8.07
CA ILE A 60 2.34 -10.91 -7.05
C ILE A 60 2.34 -11.53 -5.64
N LYS A 61 1.38 -12.41 -5.34
CA LYS A 61 1.35 -13.15 -4.09
C LYS A 61 2.67 -13.89 -3.82
N ASN A 62 3.22 -14.56 -4.84
CA ASN A 62 4.48 -15.32 -4.72
C ASN A 62 5.68 -14.39 -4.50
N LEU A 63 5.76 -13.27 -5.25
CA LEU A 63 6.83 -12.29 -5.12
C LEU A 63 6.90 -11.66 -3.73
N PHE A 64 5.73 -11.34 -3.15
CA PHE A 64 5.63 -10.71 -1.84
C PHE A 64 5.51 -11.73 -0.69
N GLU A 65 5.31 -13.02 -0.98
CA GLU A 65 5.07 -14.10 -0.01
C GLU A 65 3.87 -13.79 0.91
N SER A 66 2.82 -13.23 0.33
CA SER A 66 1.55 -12.96 1.02
C SER A 66 0.61 -14.16 1.00
N LYS A 67 -0.48 -14.12 1.76
CA LYS A 67 -1.60 -15.08 1.61
C LYS A 67 -2.39 -14.81 0.34
N GLU A 68 -2.49 -13.53 -0.01
CA GLU A 68 -3.20 -13.05 -1.18
C GLU A 68 -2.77 -11.62 -1.51
N SER A 69 -2.83 -11.23 -2.79
CA SER A 69 -2.49 -9.89 -3.25
C SER A 69 -3.48 -9.46 -4.32
N PHE A 70 -3.96 -8.23 -4.21
CA PHE A 70 -4.82 -7.59 -5.19
C PHE A 70 -4.24 -6.27 -5.66
N MET A 71 -4.22 -6.07 -6.97
CA MET A 71 -3.94 -4.76 -7.56
C MET A 71 -5.10 -3.80 -7.33
N THR A 72 -4.79 -2.52 -7.20
CA THR A 72 -5.79 -1.45 -7.23
C THR A 72 -5.29 -0.29 -8.08
N THR A 73 -6.20 0.26 -8.88
CA THR A 73 -5.97 1.44 -9.71
C THR A 73 -6.41 2.74 -9.01
N ASN A 74 -6.83 2.66 -7.74
CA ASN A 74 -7.23 3.80 -6.92
C ASN A 74 -6.14 4.24 -5.93
N GLY A 75 -4.89 3.80 -6.17
CA GLY A 75 -3.73 4.10 -5.34
C GLY A 75 -3.81 3.50 -3.95
N SER A 76 -2.77 3.74 -3.15
CA SER A 76 -2.78 3.34 -1.73
C SER A 76 -3.88 4.02 -0.93
N THR A 77 -4.43 5.13 -1.40
CA THR A 77 -5.60 5.76 -0.79
C THR A 77 -6.80 4.82 -0.83
N GLY A 78 -7.14 4.28 -2.01
CA GLY A 78 -8.21 3.29 -2.17
C GLY A 78 -7.92 2.02 -1.38
N ALA A 79 -6.70 1.49 -1.45
CA ALA A 79 -6.29 0.31 -0.70
C ALA A 79 -6.43 0.46 0.82
N LEU A 80 -6.06 1.63 1.38
CA LEU A 80 -6.24 1.95 2.81
C LEU A 80 -7.71 2.05 3.20
N HIS A 81 -8.55 2.66 2.33
CA HIS A 81 -10.00 2.71 2.56
C HIS A 81 -10.61 1.29 2.55
N ILE A 82 -10.22 0.43 1.61
CA ILE A 82 -10.62 -0.98 1.57
C ILE A 82 -10.23 -1.68 2.88
N ALA A 83 -8.95 -1.60 3.27
CA ALA A 83 -8.43 -2.28 4.45
C ALA A 83 -9.14 -1.84 5.75
N ILE A 84 -9.30 -0.52 5.95
CA ILE A 84 -9.92 0.02 7.17
C ILE A 84 -11.42 -0.34 7.20
N SER A 85 -12.14 -0.15 6.10
CA SER A 85 -13.58 -0.43 6.03
C SER A 85 -13.91 -1.91 6.19
N MET A 86 -13.02 -2.80 5.71
CA MET A 86 -13.19 -4.24 5.85
C MET A 86 -13.13 -4.70 7.31
N VAL A 87 -12.30 -4.08 8.13
CA VAL A 87 -12.01 -4.55 9.49
C VAL A 87 -12.76 -3.79 10.59
N THR A 88 -13.46 -2.71 10.26
CA THR A 88 -14.14 -1.85 11.23
C THR A 88 -15.63 -1.68 10.91
N LYS A 89 -16.37 -1.23 11.94
CA LYS A 89 -17.77 -0.79 11.88
C LYS A 89 -17.88 0.62 12.44
N PRO A 90 -18.96 1.37 12.15
CA PRO A 90 -19.17 2.68 12.73
C PRO A 90 -19.01 2.67 14.26
N LYS A 91 -18.30 3.67 14.80
CA LYS A 91 -17.96 3.85 16.22
C LYS A 91 -16.92 2.86 16.78
N ASP A 92 -16.37 1.96 15.96
CA ASP A 92 -15.22 1.18 16.42
C ASP A 92 -14.02 2.09 16.73
N LYS A 93 -13.31 1.76 17.80
CA LYS A 93 -12.06 2.44 18.15
C LYS A 93 -10.91 1.89 17.32
N ILE A 94 -10.19 2.79 16.68
CA ILE A 94 -9.02 2.46 15.86
C ILE A 94 -7.78 3.21 16.35
N LEU A 95 -6.68 2.49 16.58
CA LEU A 95 -5.40 3.08 16.96
C LEU A 95 -4.63 3.52 15.72
N ILE A 96 -4.21 4.77 15.66
CA ILE A 96 -3.54 5.34 14.49
C ILE A 96 -2.23 6.01 14.89
N GLN A 97 -1.16 5.65 14.19
CA GLN A 97 0.11 6.36 14.29
C GLN A 97 -0.07 7.81 13.83
N ARG A 98 0.33 8.77 14.69
CA ARG A 98 -0.03 10.19 14.51
C ARG A 98 0.45 10.84 13.23
N ASN A 99 1.57 10.38 12.66
CA ASN A 99 2.11 10.87 11.38
C ASN A 99 1.63 10.07 10.17
N ALA A 100 0.43 9.48 10.26
CA ALA A 100 -0.20 8.75 9.17
C ALA A 100 -0.56 9.66 7.99
N HIS A 101 -0.69 9.07 6.80
CA HIS A 101 -1.11 9.80 5.61
C HIS A 101 -2.59 10.24 5.73
N LYS A 102 -2.92 11.39 5.08
CA LYS A 102 -4.28 11.96 5.11
C LYS A 102 -5.40 10.99 4.69
N SER A 103 -5.10 10.00 3.84
CA SER A 103 -6.08 8.98 3.42
C SER A 103 -6.61 8.16 4.59
N ILE A 104 -5.80 7.91 5.62
CA ILE A 104 -6.22 7.20 6.83
C ILE A 104 -7.22 8.07 7.61
N TYR A 105 -6.95 9.37 7.76
CA TYR A 105 -7.89 10.30 8.39
C TYR A 105 -9.21 10.42 7.61
N ASN A 106 -9.15 10.39 6.26
CA ASN A 106 -10.36 10.35 5.44
C ASN A 106 -11.16 9.07 5.66
N ALA A 107 -10.48 7.92 5.81
CA ALA A 107 -11.15 6.65 6.11
C ALA A 107 -11.89 6.67 7.47
N LEU A 108 -11.36 7.41 8.48
CA LEU A 108 -12.07 7.61 9.74
C LEU A 108 -13.42 8.30 9.55
N LEU A 109 -13.43 9.37 8.74
CA LEU A 109 -14.64 10.13 8.45
C LEU A 109 -15.64 9.29 7.66
N LEU A 110 -15.16 8.56 6.63
CA LEU A 110 -16.02 7.72 5.78
C LEU A 110 -16.68 6.58 6.55
N ASN A 111 -16.00 6.04 7.56
CA ASN A 111 -16.49 4.89 8.34
C ASN A 111 -17.02 5.28 9.72
N ASP A 112 -17.11 6.59 10.06
CA ASP A 112 -17.59 7.09 11.37
C ASP A 112 -16.87 6.41 12.56
N LEU A 113 -15.51 6.39 12.53
CA LEU A 113 -14.67 5.71 13.52
C LEU A 113 -14.20 6.64 14.64
N ASP A 114 -13.96 6.07 15.83
CA ASP A 114 -13.40 6.76 16.99
C ASP A 114 -11.87 6.59 17.03
N PRO A 115 -11.06 7.58 16.63
CA PRO A 115 -9.62 7.44 16.57
C PRO A 115 -8.95 7.58 17.94
N ILE A 116 -8.00 6.68 18.23
CA ILE A 116 -7.03 6.81 19.29
C ILE A 116 -5.66 7.03 18.66
N TYR A 117 -4.98 8.09 19.04
CA TYR A 117 -3.70 8.45 18.42
C TYR A 117 -2.53 7.90 19.22
N LEU A 118 -1.58 7.28 18.49
CA LEU A 118 -0.29 6.86 18.99
C LEU A 118 0.76 7.86 18.52
N ASN A 119 1.39 8.55 19.46
CA ASN A 119 2.39 9.56 19.13
C ASN A 119 3.66 8.91 18.61
N THR A 120 4.32 9.63 17.70
CA THR A 120 5.63 9.26 17.17
C THR A 120 6.73 9.98 17.94
N ILE A 121 7.87 9.30 18.11
CA ILE A 121 9.03 9.85 18.79
C ILE A 121 9.71 10.87 17.88
N TYR A 122 9.88 12.11 18.36
CA TYR A 122 10.60 13.16 17.63
C TYR A 122 12.09 13.11 17.95
N ASP A 123 12.91 12.88 16.92
CA ASP A 123 14.37 12.96 17.03
C ASP A 123 14.80 14.43 16.76
N LYS A 124 15.19 15.11 17.82
CA LYS A 124 15.62 16.52 17.74
C LYS A 124 16.89 16.73 16.90
N ASN A 125 17.79 15.75 16.87
CA ASN A 125 19.05 15.86 16.15
C ASN A 125 18.83 15.76 14.63
N ARG A 126 17.84 14.96 14.20
CA ARG A 126 17.49 14.77 12.79
C ARG A 126 16.34 15.66 12.33
N GLY A 127 15.62 16.30 13.25
CA GLY A 127 14.43 17.10 12.92
C GLY A 127 13.26 16.26 12.38
N MET A 128 13.18 14.98 12.73
CA MET A 128 12.24 14.02 12.13
C MET A 128 11.55 13.17 13.18
N TYR A 129 10.40 12.59 12.78
CA TYR A 129 9.67 11.64 13.61
C TYR A 129 10.09 10.21 13.26
N PHE A 130 10.54 9.45 14.26
CA PHE A 130 10.92 8.05 14.14
C PHE A 130 10.29 7.22 15.25
N GLY A 131 9.78 6.03 14.88
CA GLY A 131 9.31 5.05 15.83
C GLY A 131 8.08 5.46 16.63
N ILE A 132 7.72 4.61 17.55
CA ILE A 132 6.63 4.78 18.52
C ILE A 132 7.11 4.40 19.92
N ASP A 133 6.54 4.98 20.98
CA ASP A 133 6.84 4.59 22.35
C ASP A 133 6.04 3.34 22.73
N LYS A 134 6.73 2.25 23.03
CA LYS A 134 6.12 0.99 23.45
C LYS A 134 5.28 1.12 24.72
N ARG A 135 5.69 1.99 25.67
CA ARG A 135 4.93 2.21 26.93
C ARG A 135 3.62 2.92 26.62
N GLU A 136 3.65 3.89 25.72
CA GLU A 136 2.43 4.57 25.26
C GLU A 136 1.51 3.59 24.53
N LEU A 137 2.05 2.76 23.62
CA LEU A 137 1.30 1.70 22.93
C LEU A 137 0.56 0.81 23.94
N LEU A 138 1.29 0.23 24.91
CA LEU A 138 0.72 -0.65 25.94
C LEU A 138 -0.36 0.06 26.77
N LYS A 139 -0.14 1.32 27.16
CA LYS A 139 -1.14 2.12 27.88
C LYS A 139 -2.41 2.31 27.05
N LYS A 140 -2.28 2.62 25.74
CA LYS A 140 -3.44 2.84 24.85
C LYS A 140 -4.27 1.57 24.67
N ILE A 141 -3.62 0.43 24.38
CA ILE A 141 -4.32 -0.83 24.11
C ILE A 141 -4.90 -1.48 25.38
N ASN A 142 -4.34 -1.22 26.57
CA ASN A 142 -4.90 -1.74 27.83
C ASN A 142 -6.11 -0.94 28.34
N ASN A 143 -6.20 0.33 27.98
CA ASN A 143 -7.25 1.23 28.47
C ASN A 143 -8.40 1.42 27.48
N ASN A 144 -8.36 0.79 26.32
CA ASN A 144 -9.36 0.95 25.26
C ASN A 144 -9.64 -0.39 24.59
N ASP A 145 -10.90 -0.59 24.21
CA ASP A 145 -11.31 -1.67 23.33
C ASP A 145 -11.04 -1.25 21.87
N ILE A 146 -9.86 -1.65 21.36
CA ILE A 146 -9.38 -1.25 20.05
C ILE A 146 -9.62 -2.38 19.05
N LYS A 147 -10.33 -2.08 17.97
CA LYS A 147 -10.64 -3.04 16.91
C LYS A 147 -9.45 -3.28 15.97
N ALA A 148 -8.79 -2.20 15.54
CA ALA A 148 -7.68 -2.26 14.61
C ALA A 148 -6.61 -1.21 14.92
N CYS A 149 -5.39 -1.44 14.44
CA CYS A 149 -4.27 -0.51 14.51
C CYS A 149 -3.72 -0.25 13.12
N VAL A 150 -3.52 1.02 12.74
CA VAL A 150 -2.87 1.43 11.50
C VAL A 150 -1.49 1.98 11.81
N LEU A 151 -0.46 1.33 11.29
CA LEU A 151 0.94 1.71 11.39
C LEU A 151 1.47 2.18 10.04
N VAL A 152 2.53 3.00 10.06
CA VAL A 152 3.23 3.47 8.85
C VAL A 152 4.69 3.04 8.93
N SER A 153 5.12 2.15 8.03
CA SER A 153 6.49 1.64 7.98
C SER A 153 6.82 1.06 6.59
N PRO A 154 7.85 1.56 5.88
CA PRO A 154 8.66 2.74 6.24
C PRO A 154 7.84 4.04 6.25
N ASN A 155 8.28 5.02 7.04
CA ASN A 155 7.72 6.36 6.96
C ASN A 155 8.31 7.13 5.75
N TYR A 156 7.83 8.36 5.51
CA TYR A 156 8.28 9.21 4.39
C TYR A 156 9.81 9.42 4.32
N PHE A 157 10.50 9.35 5.45
CA PHE A 157 11.96 9.56 5.58
C PHE A 157 12.74 8.24 5.58
N GLY A 158 12.11 7.10 5.31
CA GLY A 158 12.74 5.78 5.32
C GLY A 158 12.88 5.14 6.70
N GLY A 159 12.32 5.76 7.75
CA GLY A 159 12.33 5.19 9.10
C GLY A 159 11.45 3.95 9.20
N ILE A 160 12.01 2.84 9.68
CA ILE A 160 11.37 1.53 9.80
C ILE A 160 11.03 1.26 11.27
N LEU A 161 9.83 0.76 11.56
CA LEU A 161 9.39 0.33 12.87
C LEU A 161 9.91 -1.09 13.19
N LYS A 162 10.03 -1.42 14.47
CA LYS A 162 10.20 -2.81 14.95
C LYS A 162 8.88 -3.57 14.84
N LEU A 163 8.36 -3.72 13.62
CA LEU A 163 7.03 -4.22 13.34
C LEU A 163 6.74 -5.56 14.02
N ARG A 164 7.65 -6.54 13.95
CA ARG A 164 7.44 -7.88 14.51
C ARG A 164 7.10 -7.85 16.01
N GLU A 165 7.78 -7.00 16.79
CA GLU A 165 7.50 -6.83 18.21
C GLU A 165 6.14 -6.17 18.45
N ILE A 166 5.86 -5.09 17.69
CA ILE A 166 4.64 -4.31 17.81
C ILE A 166 3.42 -5.16 17.41
N ILE A 167 3.50 -5.86 16.30
CA ILE A 167 2.42 -6.72 15.78
C ILE A 167 2.09 -7.82 16.77
N ARG A 168 3.11 -8.48 17.35
CA ARG A 168 2.88 -9.50 18.38
C ARG A 168 2.09 -8.95 19.56
N ILE A 169 2.49 -7.77 20.06
CA ILE A 169 1.79 -7.10 21.18
C ILE A 169 0.32 -6.81 20.85
N LEU A 170 0.04 -6.38 19.62
CA LEU A 170 -1.30 -6.08 19.14
C LEU A 170 -2.13 -7.36 18.95
N HIS A 171 -1.54 -8.40 18.37
CA HIS A 171 -2.18 -9.70 18.17
C HIS A 171 -2.50 -10.41 19.49
N ASP A 172 -1.65 -10.28 20.54
CA ASP A 172 -1.92 -10.79 21.90
C ASP A 172 -3.20 -10.17 22.50
N LYS A 173 -3.66 -9.03 21.98
CA LYS A 173 -4.91 -8.35 22.34
C LYS A 173 -6.02 -8.54 21.29
N ASN A 174 -5.81 -9.42 20.32
CA ASN A 174 -6.70 -9.65 19.18
C ASN A 174 -6.99 -8.40 18.32
N ILE A 175 -6.10 -7.40 18.33
CA ILE A 175 -6.20 -6.19 17.52
C ILE A 175 -5.70 -6.50 16.11
N VAL A 176 -6.50 -6.13 15.09
CA VAL A 176 -6.11 -6.26 13.67
C VAL A 176 -5.03 -5.24 13.33
N VAL A 177 -4.00 -5.65 12.59
CA VAL A 177 -2.90 -4.76 12.20
C VAL A 177 -2.88 -4.50 10.71
N ILE A 178 -3.08 -3.23 10.37
CA ILE A 178 -2.95 -2.70 9.01
C ILE A 178 -1.64 -1.92 8.94
N VAL A 179 -0.81 -2.19 7.95
CA VAL A 179 0.43 -1.42 7.74
C VAL A 179 0.36 -0.67 6.41
N ASP A 180 0.39 0.66 6.50
CA ASP A 180 0.69 1.52 5.36
C ASP A 180 2.19 1.42 5.05
N GLU A 181 2.52 0.52 4.15
CA GLU A 181 3.86 0.27 3.64
C GLU A 181 4.03 0.90 2.25
N ALA A 182 3.35 2.03 1.98
CA ALA A 182 3.38 2.69 0.67
C ALA A 182 4.80 3.05 0.20
N HIS A 183 5.76 3.22 1.11
CA HIS A 183 7.17 3.48 0.82
C HIS A 183 8.05 2.22 0.93
N GLY A 184 7.49 1.02 1.05
CA GLY A 184 8.23 -0.21 1.35
C GLY A 184 8.22 -1.29 0.27
N ALA A 185 7.55 -1.09 -0.88
CA ALA A 185 7.42 -2.13 -1.90
C ALA A 185 8.77 -2.71 -2.40
N HIS A 186 9.83 -1.92 -2.41
CA HIS A 186 11.19 -2.34 -2.79
C HIS A 186 11.86 -3.27 -1.77
N LEU A 187 11.41 -3.29 -0.52
CA LEU A 187 12.00 -4.14 0.54
C LEU A 187 11.97 -5.61 0.16
N TYR A 188 10.91 -6.05 -0.52
CA TYR A 188 10.71 -7.45 -0.92
C TYR A 188 11.73 -7.95 -1.96
N PHE A 189 12.43 -7.03 -2.62
CA PHE A 189 13.46 -7.33 -3.63
C PHE A 189 14.88 -7.16 -3.09
N SER A 190 15.07 -7.13 -1.77
CA SER A 190 16.36 -6.89 -1.13
C SER A 190 16.51 -7.69 0.17
N ASP A 191 17.72 -7.66 0.76
CA ASP A 191 18.00 -8.22 2.09
C ASP A 191 17.25 -7.50 3.23
N LEU A 192 16.54 -6.40 2.90
CA LEU A 192 15.69 -5.64 3.81
C LEU A 192 14.30 -6.25 3.96
N LYS A 193 13.94 -7.30 3.21
CA LYS A 193 12.65 -8.00 3.30
C LYS A 193 12.29 -8.38 4.73
N LYS A 194 13.25 -8.77 5.56
CA LYS A 194 13.07 -9.07 6.99
C LYS A 194 12.45 -7.92 7.82
N TYR A 195 12.42 -6.72 7.26
CA TYR A 195 11.80 -5.53 7.88
C TYR A 195 10.44 -5.19 7.27
N SER A 196 9.99 -5.94 6.27
CA SER A 196 8.68 -5.73 5.63
C SER A 196 7.54 -6.09 6.57
N ALA A 197 6.38 -5.53 6.29
CA ALA A 197 5.20 -5.73 7.12
C ALA A 197 4.63 -7.15 7.00
N LEU A 198 4.69 -7.78 5.83
CA LEU A 198 4.27 -9.18 5.65
C LEU A 198 5.17 -10.14 6.42
N ASP A 199 6.50 -9.97 6.34
CA ASP A 199 7.46 -10.78 7.08
C ASP A 199 7.30 -10.60 8.61
N ALA A 200 6.86 -9.42 9.03
CA ALA A 200 6.56 -9.13 10.43
C ALA A 200 5.21 -9.71 10.91
N GLY A 201 4.35 -10.18 10.00
CA GLY A 201 3.07 -10.82 10.30
C GLY A 201 1.86 -9.88 10.35
N ALA A 202 1.89 -8.74 9.67
CA ALA A 202 0.74 -7.84 9.57
C ALA A 202 -0.46 -8.52 8.90
N ASP A 203 -1.68 -8.17 9.30
CA ASP A 203 -2.90 -8.76 8.74
C ASP A 203 -3.19 -8.22 7.33
N LEU A 204 -3.04 -6.91 7.16
CA LEU A 204 -3.20 -6.23 5.87
C LEU A 204 -2.03 -5.28 5.63
N VAL A 205 -1.50 -5.30 4.42
CA VAL A 205 -0.35 -4.46 4.02
C VAL A 205 -0.67 -3.75 2.72
N ILE A 206 -0.34 -2.47 2.64
CA ILE A 206 -0.59 -1.65 1.46
C ILE A 206 0.73 -1.14 0.89
N ASN A 207 1.04 -1.51 -0.35
CA ASN A 207 2.19 -1.01 -1.10
C ASN A 207 1.77 -0.08 -2.24
N SER A 208 2.37 1.13 -2.30
CA SER A 208 2.34 1.94 -3.53
C SER A 208 3.44 1.45 -4.47
N THR A 209 3.06 0.84 -5.57
CA THR A 209 4.07 0.40 -6.55
C THR A 209 4.74 1.60 -7.21
N HIS A 210 3.98 2.63 -7.58
CA HIS A 210 4.49 3.83 -8.24
C HIS A 210 5.50 4.67 -7.43
N LYS A 211 5.65 4.44 -6.12
CA LYS A 211 6.62 5.19 -5.31
C LYS A 211 8.03 4.59 -5.38
N MET A 212 8.12 3.30 -5.18
CA MET A 212 9.40 2.60 -5.00
C MET A 212 9.66 1.54 -6.08
N ILE A 213 8.68 1.25 -6.92
CA ILE A 213 8.77 0.38 -8.09
C ILE A 213 8.47 1.24 -9.33
N PRO A 214 9.08 0.99 -10.50
CA PRO A 214 8.76 1.73 -11.71
C PRO A 214 7.39 1.32 -12.26
N SER A 215 6.32 1.98 -11.80
CA SER A 215 4.96 1.87 -12.36
C SER A 215 4.31 3.24 -12.49
N LEU A 216 3.22 3.33 -13.23
CA LEU A 216 2.48 4.59 -13.39
C LEU A 216 1.86 5.03 -12.06
N THR A 217 1.76 6.34 -11.88
CA THR A 217 1.09 6.96 -10.72
C THR A 217 -0.31 6.38 -10.53
N GLN A 218 -0.77 6.26 -9.28
CA GLN A 218 -2.05 5.68 -8.90
C GLN A 218 -2.06 4.13 -8.77
N SER A 219 -0.95 3.46 -9.12
CA SER A 219 -0.81 2.02 -8.96
C SER A 219 -0.49 1.63 -7.51
N ALA A 220 -1.20 0.65 -6.97
CA ALA A 220 -0.95 0.10 -5.64
C ALA A 220 -1.39 -1.36 -5.54
N ILE A 221 -0.94 -2.04 -4.47
CA ILE A 221 -1.33 -3.40 -4.13
C ILE A 221 -1.79 -3.43 -2.68
N ILE A 222 -2.86 -4.16 -2.41
CA ILE A 222 -3.27 -4.58 -1.08
C ILE A 222 -2.95 -6.06 -0.91
N HIS A 223 -2.32 -6.39 0.21
CA HIS A 223 -1.96 -7.75 0.57
C HIS A 223 -2.72 -8.20 1.82
N ARG A 224 -3.23 -9.41 1.79
CA ARG A 224 -3.66 -10.17 2.95
C ARG A 224 -2.47 -10.96 3.47
N GLY A 225 -2.01 -10.67 4.69
CA GLY A 225 -0.83 -11.30 5.29
C GLY A 225 -1.15 -12.48 6.19
N THR A 226 -2.37 -12.56 6.72
CA THR A 226 -2.83 -13.63 7.62
C THR A 226 -4.15 -14.24 7.16
N ASP A 227 -4.60 -15.31 7.83
CA ASP A 227 -5.87 -15.97 7.55
C ASP A 227 -7.04 -15.42 8.39
N ARG A 228 -6.91 -14.20 8.96
CA ARG A 228 -7.98 -13.55 9.74
C ARG A 228 -9.19 -13.14 8.90
N PHE A 229 -9.00 -12.95 7.60
CA PHE A 229 -10.02 -12.54 6.66
C PHE A 229 -10.03 -13.49 5.47
N SER A 230 -11.19 -13.71 4.88
CA SER A 230 -11.34 -14.55 3.69
C SER A 230 -11.06 -13.78 2.41
N HIS A 231 -11.00 -14.49 1.28
CA HIS A 231 -10.97 -13.91 -0.06
C HIS A 231 -12.22 -13.06 -0.31
N GLU A 232 -13.38 -13.59 0.05
CA GLU A 232 -14.69 -12.96 -0.16
C GLU A 232 -14.80 -11.64 0.63
N ASP A 233 -14.25 -11.60 1.86
CA ASP A 233 -14.21 -10.37 2.65
C ASP A 233 -13.44 -9.27 1.90
N LEU A 234 -12.25 -9.59 1.38
CA LEU A 234 -11.41 -8.63 0.66
C LEU A 234 -12.06 -8.23 -0.67
N LEU A 235 -12.52 -9.19 -1.46
CA LEU A 235 -13.15 -8.94 -2.77
C LEU A 235 -14.41 -8.05 -2.66
N LYS A 236 -15.22 -8.25 -1.62
CA LYS A 236 -16.38 -7.41 -1.34
C LYS A 236 -16.01 -5.92 -1.24
N TYR A 237 -14.97 -5.59 -0.47
CA TYR A 237 -14.57 -4.19 -0.29
C TYR A 237 -13.78 -3.64 -1.48
N ILE A 238 -13.06 -4.49 -2.20
CA ILE A 238 -12.48 -4.12 -3.50
C ILE A 238 -13.57 -3.66 -4.46
N ASN A 239 -14.68 -4.40 -4.55
CA ASN A 239 -15.83 -4.05 -5.41
C ASN A 239 -16.53 -2.75 -4.98
N ILE A 240 -16.52 -2.40 -3.69
CA ILE A 240 -17.14 -1.15 -3.21
C ILE A 240 -16.27 0.07 -3.55
N TYR A 241 -14.94 -0.06 -3.46
CA TYR A 241 -14.03 1.09 -3.50
C TYR A 241 -13.29 1.27 -4.83
N ASN A 242 -13.20 0.24 -5.68
CA ASN A 242 -12.60 0.39 -6.98
C ASN A 242 -13.63 0.89 -8.01
N THR A 243 -13.11 1.55 -9.06
CA THR A 243 -13.89 1.87 -10.24
C THR A 243 -14.34 0.60 -10.97
N THR A 244 -15.50 0.63 -11.61
CA THR A 244 -15.99 -0.45 -12.47
C THR A 244 -15.29 -0.52 -13.83
N SER A 245 -14.46 0.47 -14.17
CA SER A 245 -13.64 0.52 -15.37
C SER A 245 -12.16 0.75 -14.99
N PRO A 246 -11.50 -0.27 -14.39
CA PRO A 246 -10.11 -0.13 -13.96
C PRO A 246 -9.17 -0.02 -15.17
N SER A 247 -8.23 0.91 -15.13
CA SER A 247 -7.28 1.16 -16.23
C SER A 247 -6.32 -0.01 -16.42
N TYR A 248 -6.37 -0.62 -17.60
CA TYR A 248 -5.43 -1.68 -18.02
C TYR A 248 -4.00 -1.15 -18.12
N LEU A 249 -3.80 0.09 -18.54
CA LEU A 249 -2.47 0.70 -18.61
C LEU A 249 -1.81 0.78 -17.24
N LEU A 250 -2.59 1.05 -16.18
CA LEU A 250 -2.07 1.02 -14.80
C LEU A 250 -1.68 -0.39 -14.37
N MET A 251 -2.50 -1.41 -14.67
CA MET A 251 -2.23 -2.81 -14.34
C MET A 251 -1.01 -3.33 -15.10
N LEU A 252 -0.91 -3.08 -16.40
CA LEU A 252 0.26 -3.43 -17.23
C LEU A 252 1.54 -2.74 -16.72
N SER A 253 1.45 -1.49 -16.27
CA SER A 253 2.60 -0.82 -15.69
C SER A 253 3.06 -1.44 -14.36
N MET A 254 2.13 -1.97 -13.55
CA MET A 254 2.46 -2.73 -12.34
C MET A 254 3.17 -4.04 -12.68
N GLU A 255 2.62 -4.81 -13.63
CA GLU A 255 3.23 -6.06 -14.11
C GLU A 255 4.65 -5.83 -14.60
N ALA A 256 4.86 -4.87 -15.52
CA ALA A 256 6.17 -4.55 -16.06
C ALA A 256 7.15 -4.07 -14.99
N GLY A 257 6.69 -3.23 -14.06
CA GLY A 257 7.52 -2.74 -12.95
C GLY A 257 7.92 -3.85 -11.98
N LEU A 258 7.02 -4.76 -11.65
CA LEU A 258 7.30 -5.91 -10.79
C LEU A 258 8.26 -6.89 -11.47
N LYS A 259 8.05 -7.17 -12.75
CA LYS A 259 8.97 -7.99 -13.55
C LYS A 259 10.38 -7.40 -13.55
N TYR A 260 10.50 -6.09 -13.81
CA TYR A 260 11.79 -5.40 -13.74
C TYR A 260 12.47 -5.55 -12.38
N MET A 261 11.71 -5.39 -11.28
CA MET A 261 12.25 -5.54 -9.92
C MET A 261 12.72 -6.97 -9.63
N ASP A 262 12.03 -7.97 -10.14
CA ASP A 262 12.40 -9.36 -9.94
C ASP A 262 13.64 -9.76 -10.75
N GLU A 263 13.72 -9.35 -12.01
CA GLU A 263 14.80 -9.72 -12.94
C GLU A 263 16.09 -8.89 -12.73
N ILE A 264 15.96 -7.60 -12.48
CA ILE A 264 17.06 -6.61 -12.49
C ILE A 264 17.17 -5.86 -11.16
N GLY A 265 16.06 -5.40 -10.60
CA GLY A 265 16.02 -4.53 -9.43
C GLY A 265 16.70 -5.13 -8.19
N ARG A 266 16.66 -6.47 -8.02
CA ARG A 266 17.38 -7.17 -6.95
C ARG A 266 18.88 -6.90 -6.96
N SER A 267 19.49 -6.78 -8.14
CA SER A 267 20.91 -6.49 -8.29
C SER A 267 21.21 -5.00 -8.13
N GLU A 268 20.32 -4.12 -8.59
CA GLU A 268 20.50 -2.67 -8.49
C GLU A 268 20.36 -2.13 -7.07
N ILE A 269 19.46 -2.71 -6.25
CA ILE A 269 19.30 -2.29 -4.84
C ILE A 269 20.53 -2.66 -4.00
N LYS A 270 21.33 -3.65 -4.42
CA LYS A 270 22.56 -4.07 -3.70
C LYS A 270 23.74 -3.15 -3.95
N ASN A 271 23.75 -2.41 -5.04
CA ASN A 271 24.80 -1.46 -5.44
C ASN A 271 24.48 -0.05 -4.94
#